data_c49de7c470479b2aa23d9f270ebddd3b
#
_entry.id   c49de7c470479b2aa23d9f270ebddd3b
#
_cell.length_a   1.000
_cell.length_b   1.000
_cell.length_c   1.000
_cell.angle_alpha   90.00
_cell.angle_beta   90.00
_cell.angle_gamma   90.00
#
_symmetry.space_group_name_H-M   'P 1'
#
loop_
_entity.id
_entity.type
_entity.pdbx_description
1 polymer ?
#
loop_
_entity_poly.entity_id
_entity_poly.type
_entity_poly.pdbx_seq_one_letter_code
_entity_poly.pdbx_strand_id
1 'polypeptide(L)'
;HKLDMKLIDAEYTFDNNKVLFYFTADGRIDFRELVKDLAAVFKMRIELRQIGVRDETKILGGIGICGRVLCCNSFLSEFAPVSIKMAKEQNLSLNPTKISGVCGRLMCCLKNEEDTYEYLNSKLPNIGESVTTIDGVRGEVQSVNVLRQKVKVLIDAGDEKELREYDVRELKFKPKRRKEKGGKGEKSEHGERSEKGSGADRELRELEALEKKEGKSKLDD
;
A
#
# COMPACT_ATOMS: atom_id res chain seq x y z
N HIS A 1 12.10 -4.43 -35.56
CA HIS A 1 13.35 -4.45 -34.76
C HIS A 1 13.39 -5.56 -33.72
N LYS A 2 12.26 -6.24 -33.45
CA LYS A 2 12.12 -7.34 -32.46
C LYS A 2 12.65 -6.97 -31.07
N LEU A 3 12.40 -5.72 -30.65
CA LEU A 3 12.75 -5.23 -29.32
C LEU A 3 11.67 -5.68 -28.31
N ASP A 4 12.13 -6.16 -27.15
CA ASP A 4 11.22 -6.57 -26.06
C ASP A 4 10.73 -5.35 -25.29
N MET A 5 9.86 -4.58 -25.93
CA MET A 5 9.26 -3.37 -25.40
C MET A 5 7.81 -3.23 -25.85
N LYS A 6 6.99 -2.61 -25.01
CA LYS A 6 5.57 -2.33 -25.30
C LYS A 6 5.37 -0.83 -25.41
N LEU A 7 4.93 -0.36 -26.58
CA LEU A 7 4.51 1.02 -26.76
C LEU A 7 3.17 1.24 -26.04
N ILE A 8 3.13 2.31 -25.24
CA ILE A 8 1.95 2.67 -24.45
C ILE A 8 1.24 3.85 -25.06
N ASP A 9 1.99 4.93 -25.37
CA ASP A 9 1.42 6.15 -25.93
C ASP A 9 2.44 6.90 -26.78
N ALA A 10 1.97 7.80 -27.62
CA ALA A 10 2.79 8.68 -28.43
C ALA A 10 2.13 10.05 -28.58
N GLU A 11 2.88 11.11 -28.30
CA GLU A 11 2.38 12.47 -28.37
C GLU A 11 3.35 13.42 -29.09
N TYR A 12 2.78 14.40 -29.79
CA TYR A 12 3.54 15.49 -30.35
C TYR A 12 3.64 16.64 -29.34
N THR A 13 4.81 17.27 -29.28
CA THR A 13 4.91 18.53 -28.54
C THR A 13 4.09 19.62 -29.24
N PHE A 14 3.63 20.62 -28.46
CA PHE A 14 2.79 21.70 -28.97
C PHE A 14 3.43 22.46 -30.15
N ASP A 15 4.75 22.59 -30.15
CA ASP A 15 5.55 23.23 -31.21
C ASP A 15 5.81 22.33 -32.42
N ASN A 16 5.30 21.11 -32.44
CA ASN A 16 5.50 20.08 -33.47
C ASN A 16 6.97 19.79 -33.83
N ASN A 17 7.89 20.07 -32.92
CA ASN A 17 9.33 19.86 -33.16
C ASN A 17 9.81 18.46 -32.71
N LYS A 18 9.03 17.79 -31.86
CA LYS A 18 9.36 16.50 -31.27
C LYS A 18 8.16 15.58 -31.25
N VAL A 19 8.45 14.28 -31.31
CA VAL A 19 7.51 13.21 -30.97
C VAL A 19 8.07 12.44 -29.78
N LEU A 20 7.26 12.30 -28.73
CA LEU A 20 7.54 11.51 -27.54
C LEU A 20 6.83 10.18 -27.65
N PHE A 21 7.56 9.11 -27.45
CA PHE A 21 7.01 7.75 -27.35
C PHE A 21 7.19 7.23 -25.94
N TYR A 22 6.11 6.86 -25.29
CA TYR A 22 6.12 6.26 -23.96
C TYR A 22 6.07 4.75 -24.07
N PHE A 23 7.00 4.04 -23.45
CA PHE A 23 7.06 2.60 -23.52
C PHE A 23 7.40 1.97 -22.17
N THR A 24 7.04 0.69 -22.02
CA THR A 24 7.46 -0.16 -20.90
C THR A 24 8.36 -1.27 -21.40
N ALA A 25 9.32 -1.67 -20.57
CA ALA A 25 10.24 -2.78 -20.83
C ALA A 25 10.78 -3.31 -19.50
N ASP A 26 11.09 -4.61 -19.45
CA ASP A 26 11.61 -5.26 -18.25
C ASP A 26 13.09 -4.98 -17.99
N GLY A 27 13.80 -4.44 -18.99
CA GLY A 27 15.23 -4.16 -18.91
C GLY A 27 15.66 -2.99 -19.78
N ARG A 28 16.97 -2.83 -19.89
CA ARG A 28 17.56 -1.81 -20.76
C ARG A 28 17.52 -2.28 -22.22
N ILE A 29 16.97 -1.46 -23.08
CA ILE A 29 16.80 -1.76 -24.52
C ILE A 29 17.69 -0.84 -25.36
N ASP A 30 18.36 -1.42 -26.36
CA ASP A 30 19.05 -0.63 -27.38
C ASP A 30 18.09 -0.30 -28.53
N PHE A 31 17.65 0.94 -28.55
CA PHE A 31 16.71 1.47 -29.53
C PHE A 31 17.35 2.42 -30.57
N ARG A 32 18.68 2.42 -30.72
CA ARG A 32 19.41 3.35 -31.61
C ARG A 32 18.95 3.23 -33.06
N GLU A 33 18.82 2.01 -33.55
CA GLU A 33 18.33 1.76 -34.92
C GLU A 33 16.86 2.15 -35.10
N LEU A 34 16.02 1.83 -34.11
CA LEU A 34 14.62 2.23 -34.09
C LEU A 34 14.47 3.76 -34.16
N VAL A 35 15.27 4.49 -33.39
CA VAL A 35 15.24 5.96 -33.41
C VAL A 35 15.61 6.53 -34.77
N LYS A 36 16.60 5.97 -35.44
CA LYS A 36 17.00 6.40 -36.79
C LYS A 36 15.86 6.21 -37.80
N ASP A 37 15.23 5.06 -37.77
CA ASP A 37 14.12 4.75 -38.68
C ASP A 37 12.89 5.64 -38.41
N LEU A 38 12.56 5.84 -37.13
CA LEU A 38 11.49 6.76 -36.74
C LEU A 38 11.79 8.20 -37.17
N ALA A 39 13.04 8.67 -36.99
CA ALA A 39 13.45 10.01 -37.42
C ALA A 39 13.38 10.17 -38.95
N ALA A 40 13.69 9.11 -39.70
CA ALA A 40 13.57 9.12 -41.18
C ALA A 40 12.11 9.22 -41.63
N VAL A 41 11.18 8.55 -40.93
CA VAL A 41 9.75 8.57 -41.23
C VAL A 41 9.08 9.87 -40.82
N PHE A 42 9.27 10.29 -39.57
CA PHE A 42 8.58 11.45 -39.01
C PHE A 42 9.26 12.80 -39.33
N LYS A 43 10.54 12.76 -39.74
CA LYS A 43 11.36 13.95 -40.03
C LYS A 43 11.41 14.96 -38.87
N MET A 44 11.33 14.46 -37.65
CA MET A 44 11.29 15.20 -36.39
C MET A 44 12.24 14.57 -35.39
N ARG A 45 12.50 15.31 -34.31
CA ARG A 45 13.25 14.77 -33.17
C ARG A 45 12.42 13.72 -32.45
N ILE A 46 12.96 12.51 -32.34
CA ILE A 46 12.33 11.41 -31.63
C ILE A 46 12.89 11.33 -30.21
N GLU A 47 11.99 11.22 -29.25
CA GLU A 47 12.33 11.05 -27.83
C GLU A 47 11.57 9.81 -27.31
N LEU A 48 12.31 8.81 -26.84
CA LEU A 48 11.77 7.57 -26.26
C LEU A 48 11.89 7.67 -24.74
N ARG A 49 10.76 7.52 -24.03
CA ARG A 49 10.70 7.55 -22.58
C ARG A 49 10.19 6.23 -22.03
N GLN A 50 11.05 5.57 -21.28
CA GLN A 50 10.60 4.41 -20.51
C GLN A 50 9.81 4.88 -19.31
N ILE A 51 8.61 4.31 -19.13
CA ILE A 51 7.71 4.60 -18.01
C ILE A 51 7.52 3.38 -17.13
N GLY A 52 7.17 3.62 -15.87
CA GLY A 52 6.89 2.56 -14.92
C GLY A 52 5.49 1.97 -15.09
N VAL A 53 5.29 0.75 -14.59
CA VAL A 53 3.99 0.04 -14.68
C VAL A 53 2.81 0.80 -14.07
N ARG A 54 3.04 1.68 -13.10
CA ARG A 54 1.99 2.53 -12.54
C ARG A 54 1.63 3.67 -13.47
N ASP A 55 2.62 4.26 -14.16
CA ASP A 55 2.40 5.33 -15.13
C ASP A 55 1.70 4.77 -16.37
N GLU A 56 2.07 3.57 -16.83
CA GLU A 56 1.32 2.83 -17.85
C GLU A 56 -0.15 2.69 -17.43
N THR A 57 -0.40 2.19 -16.22
CA THR A 57 -1.76 2.02 -15.70
C THR A 57 -2.50 3.36 -15.58
N LYS A 58 -1.80 4.45 -15.24
CA LYS A 58 -2.36 5.81 -15.19
C LYS A 58 -2.81 6.29 -16.56
N ILE A 59 -2.02 6.06 -17.59
CA ILE A 59 -2.32 6.46 -18.97
C ILE A 59 -3.49 5.64 -19.52
N LEU A 60 -3.45 4.31 -19.38
CA LEU A 60 -4.49 3.41 -19.86
C LEU A 60 -5.82 3.57 -19.11
N GLY A 61 -5.76 3.98 -17.85
CA GLY A 61 -6.94 4.09 -17.00
C GLY A 61 -7.53 2.74 -16.62
N GLY A 62 -8.76 2.76 -16.13
CA GLY A 62 -9.51 1.56 -15.77
C GLY A 62 -10.26 1.67 -14.45
N ILE A 63 -10.75 0.53 -13.97
CA ILE A 63 -11.52 0.39 -12.73
C ILE A 63 -10.73 -0.47 -11.74
N GLY A 64 -10.61 0.00 -10.50
CA GLY A 64 -9.95 -0.74 -9.43
C GLY A 64 -10.82 -1.87 -8.87
N ILE A 65 -10.23 -2.73 -8.03
CA ILE A 65 -10.94 -3.80 -7.32
C ILE A 65 -12.08 -3.29 -6.40
N CYS A 66 -12.05 -2.00 -6.06
CA CYS A 66 -13.09 -1.30 -5.29
C CYS A 66 -14.28 -0.84 -6.15
N GLY A 67 -14.28 -1.09 -7.47
CA GLY A 67 -15.33 -0.68 -8.40
C GLY A 67 -15.29 0.81 -8.80
N ARG A 68 -14.29 1.57 -8.36
CA ARG A 68 -14.09 2.98 -8.72
C ARG A 68 -13.02 3.12 -9.78
N VAL A 69 -13.04 4.26 -10.51
CA VAL A 69 -11.93 4.65 -11.39
C VAL A 69 -10.61 4.66 -10.62
N LEU A 70 -9.54 4.26 -11.26
CA LEU A 70 -8.22 4.18 -10.64
C LEU A 70 -7.81 5.53 -10.03
N CYS A 71 -7.34 5.50 -8.77
CA CYS A 71 -6.90 6.69 -8.04
C CYS A 71 -5.82 7.45 -8.82
N CYS A 72 -4.87 6.74 -9.44
CA CYS A 72 -3.80 7.33 -10.25
C CYS A 72 -4.30 8.02 -11.52
N ASN A 73 -5.42 7.57 -12.08
CA ASN A 73 -6.02 8.16 -13.28
C ASN A 73 -7.00 9.30 -12.94
N SER A 74 -7.45 9.43 -11.67
CA SER A 74 -8.44 10.41 -11.26
C SER A 74 -7.84 11.57 -10.45
N PHE A 75 -7.57 11.36 -9.17
CA PHE A 75 -7.20 12.45 -8.24
C PHE A 75 -5.78 12.35 -7.68
N LEU A 76 -5.17 11.17 -7.71
CA LEU A 76 -3.87 10.94 -7.09
C LEU A 76 -2.74 11.14 -8.12
N SER A 77 -2.18 12.33 -8.18
CA SER A 77 -1.09 12.69 -9.10
C SER A 77 0.30 12.32 -8.55
N GLU A 78 0.47 12.41 -7.22
CA GLU A 78 1.74 12.16 -6.55
C GLU A 78 1.71 10.85 -5.78
N PHE A 79 2.82 10.11 -5.79
CA PHE A 79 2.94 8.80 -5.16
C PHE A 79 3.99 8.81 -4.07
N ALA A 80 3.53 8.58 -2.83
CA ALA A 80 4.41 8.31 -1.71
C ALA A 80 4.67 6.81 -1.58
N PRO A 81 5.79 6.40 -0.96
CA PRO A 81 6.07 5.00 -0.67
C PRO A 81 4.96 4.35 0.15
N VAL A 82 4.57 3.14 -0.23
CA VAL A 82 3.55 2.34 0.45
C VAL A 82 4.21 1.14 1.09
N SER A 83 3.84 0.84 2.34
CA SER A 83 4.34 -0.32 3.08
C SER A 83 3.22 -1.31 3.40
N ILE A 84 3.59 -2.58 3.59
CA ILE A 84 2.67 -3.64 4.03
C ILE A 84 2.08 -3.34 5.41
N LYS A 85 2.82 -2.60 6.25
CA LYS A 85 2.35 -2.17 7.57
C LYS A 85 1.05 -1.37 7.47
N MET A 86 0.90 -0.50 6.46
CA MET A 86 -0.32 0.27 6.22
C MET A 86 -1.53 -0.63 5.94
N ALA A 87 -1.33 -1.72 5.18
CA ALA A 87 -2.39 -2.69 4.93
C ALA A 87 -2.83 -3.41 6.22
N LYS A 88 -1.89 -3.74 7.11
CA LYS A 88 -2.17 -4.33 8.42
C LYS A 88 -2.94 -3.35 9.33
N GLU A 89 -2.55 -2.10 9.37
CA GLU A 89 -3.22 -1.05 10.15
C GLU A 89 -4.65 -0.77 9.66
N GLN A 90 -4.90 -1.01 8.37
CA GLN A 90 -6.23 -0.91 7.75
C GLN A 90 -7.04 -2.22 7.82
N ASN A 91 -6.56 -3.23 8.57
CA ASN A 91 -7.20 -4.54 8.72
C ASN A 91 -7.45 -5.28 7.38
N LEU A 92 -6.61 -5.05 6.38
CA LEU A 92 -6.67 -5.78 5.12
C LEU A 92 -5.96 -7.12 5.24
N SER A 93 -6.49 -8.13 4.54
CA SER A 93 -5.81 -9.41 4.39
C SER A 93 -4.47 -9.19 3.67
N LEU A 94 -3.39 -9.74 4.20
CA LEU A 94 -2.05 -9.63 3.62
C LEU A 94 -1.85 -10.48 2.34
N ASN A 95 -2.93 -10.98 1.77
CA ASN A 95 -2.87 -11.69 0.49
C ASN A 95 -2.43 -10.71 -0.62
N PRO A 96 -1.33 -10.98 -1.34
CA PRO A 96 -0.83 -10.12 -2.42
C PRO A 96 -1.90 -9.72 -3.44
N THR A 97 -2.80 -10.62 -3.79
CA THR A 97 -3.89 -10.35 -4.75
C THR A 97 -4.90 -9.31 -4.25
N LYS A 98 -5.02 -9.12 -2.92
CA LYS A 98 -5.95 -8.17 -2.31
C LYS A 98 -5.32 -6.83 -1.96
N ILE A 99 -4.01 -6.79 -1.77
CA ILE A 99 -3.29 -5.55 -1.43
C ILE A 99 -2.55 -4.93 -2.62
N SER A 100 -2.46 -5.65 -3.75
CA SER A 100 -1.88 -5.12 -4.99
C SER A 100 -2.95 -4.42 -5.84
N GLY A 101 -2.55 -3.32 -6.45
CA GLY A 101 -3.36 -2.63 -7.45
C GLY A 101 -3.28 -3.30 -8.82
N VAL A 102 -4.04 -2.80 -9.79
CA VAL A 102 -4.03 -3.27 -11.18
C VAL A 102 -2.63 -3.18 -11.81
N CYS A 103 -1.81 -2.23 -11.37
CA CYS A 103 -0.41 -2.08 -11.79
C CYS A 103 0.56 -3.12 -11.20
N GLY A 104 0.08 -4.10 -10.42
CA GLY A 104 0.92 -5.10 -9.75
C GLY A 104 1.70 -4.61 -8.51
N ARG A 105 1.69 -3.32 -8.21
CA ARG A 105 2.32 -2.75 -7.01
C ARG A 105 1.29 -2.57 -5.89
N LEU A 106 1.76 -2.38 -4.64
CA LEU A 106 0.87 -2.08 -3.52
C LEU A 106 -0.07 -0.91 -3.84
N MET A 107 -1.32 -1.02 -3.41
CA MET A 107 -2.36 -0.03 -3.67
C MET A 107 -1.98 1.35 -3.09
N CYS A 108 -1.99 2.36 -3.93
CA CYS A 108 -1.66 3.74 -3.54
C CYS A 108 -2.68 4.36 -2.57
N CYS A 109 -3.94 3.88 -2.57
CA CYS A 109 -4.96 4.32 -1.61
C CYS A 109 -4.60 3.97 -0.17
N LEU A 110 -3.80 2.93 0.09
CA LEU A 110 -3.32 2.60 1.44
C LEU A 110 -2.61 3.79 2.09
N LYS A 111 -1.73 4.45 1.33
CA LYS A 111 -1.02 5.64 1.83
C LYS A 111 -1.94 6.84 1.91
N ASN A 112 -2.81 7.02 0.94
CA ASN A 112 -3.76 8.15 0.92
C ASN A 112 -4.73 8.13 2.11
N GLU A 113 -5.08 6.94 2.59
CA GLU A 113 -6.03 6.78 3.71
C GLU A 113 -5.33 6.57 5.06
N GLU A 114 -3.99 6.44 5.10
CA GLU A 114 -3.21 6.10 6.30
C GLU A 114 -3.52 7.03 7.48
N ASP A 115 -3.49 8.34 7.27
CA ASP A 115 -3.69 9.33 8.34
C ASP A 115 -5.09 9.23 8.97
N THR A 116 -6.10 8.94 8.14
CA THR A 116 -7.48 8.73 8.60
C THR A 116 -7.59 7.47 9.46
N TYR A 117 -6.99 6.37 9.00
CA TYR A 117 -6.98 5.12 9.76
C TYR A 117 -6.16 5.25 11.05
N GLU A 118 -5.00 5.91 11.04
CA GLU A 118 -4.19 6.17 12.23
C GLU A 118 -4.98 6.96 13.29
N TYR A 119 -5.71 8.01 12.84
CA TYR A 119 -6.58 8.78 13.72
C TYR A 119 -7.74 7.96 14.29
N LEU A 120 -8.42 7.18 13.47
CA LEU A 120 -9.54 6.35 13.92
C LEU A 120 -9.07 5.20 14.83
N ASN A 121 -7.94 4.56 14.51
CA ASN A 121 -7.34 3.51 15.32
C ASN A 121 -6.89 4.02 16.71
N SER A 122 -6.50 5.29 16.82
CA SER A 122 -6.10 5.87 18.11
C SER A 122 -7.25 5.92 19.12
N LYS A 123 -8.49 5.87 18.64
CA LYS A 123 -9.72 5.90 19.44
C LYS A 123 -10.25 4.52 19.82
N LEU A 124 -9.59 3.46 19.35
CA LEU A 124 -10.05 2.09 19.51
C LEU A 124 -9.12 1.30 20.43
N PRO A 125 -9.65 0.30 21.18
CA PRO A 125 -8.82 -0.62 21.92
C PRO A 125 -8.04 -1.55 21.00
N ASN A 126 -6.97 -2.18 21.49
CA ASN A 126 -6.25 -3.20 20.74
C ASN A 126 -7.00 -4.54 20.76
N ILE A 127 -6.75 -5.35 19.73
CA ILE A 127 -7.18 -6.74 19.74
C ILE A 127 -6.47 -7.47 20.89
N GLY A 128 -7.21 -8.27 21.66
CA GLY A 128 -6.72 -8.96 22.88
C GLY A 128 -6.71 -8.07 24.13
N GLU A 129 -7.13 -6.81 24.06
CA GLU A 129 -7.21 -5.93 25.23
C GLU A 129 -8.48 -6.19 26.02
N SER A 130 -8.36 -6.20 27.37
CA SER A 130 -9.53 -6.31 28.24
C SER A 130 -10.25 -4.96 28.32
N VAL A 131 -11.54 -4.98 28.03
CA VAL A 131 -12.44 -3.83 28.08
C VAL A 131 -13.59 -4.09 29.04
N THR A 132 -14.18 -3.02 29.54
CA THR A 132 -15.38 -3.09 30.39
C THR A 132 -16.53 -2.39 29.68
N THR A 133 -17.66 -3.06 29.54
CA THR A 133 -18.88 -2.47 28.97
C THR A 133 -19.51 -1.48 29.95
N ILE A 134 -20.44 -0.66 29.47
CA ILE A 134 -21.22 0.24 30.34
C ILE A 134 -21.94 -0.55 31.43
N ASP A 135 -22.43 -1.75 31.13
CA ASP A 135 -23.11 -2.67 32.04
C ASP A 135 -22.19 -3.27 33.11
N GLY A 136 -20.89 -2.93 33.08
CA GLY A 136 -19.92 -3.42 34.06
C GLY A 136 -19.35 -4.80 33.75
N VAL A 137 -19.73 -5.41 32.62
CA VAL A 137 -19.23 -6.73 32.23
C VAL A 137 -17.86 -6.59 31.61
N ARG A 138 -16.91 -7.45 32.00
CA ARG A 138 -15.57 -7.52 31.42
C ARG A 138 -15.55 -8.47 30.23
N GLY A 139 -14.79 -8.10 29.20
CA GLY A 139 -14.59 -8.93 28.03
C GLY A 139 -13.26 -8.65 27.34
N GLU A 140 -12.91 -9.50 26.40
CA GLU A 140 -11.70 -9.39 25.59
C GLU A 140 -12.05 -9.00 24.16
N VAL A 141 -11.30 -8.06 23.60
CA VAL A 141 -11.50 -7.58 22.22
C VAL A 141 -11.04 -8.64 21.22
N GLN A 142 -11.95 -9.18 20.43
CA GLN A 142 -11.66 -10.17 19.39
C GLN A 142 -11.39 -9.51 18.03
N SER A 143 -12.19 -8.52 17.66
CA SER A 143 -12.00 -7.80 16.40
C SER A 143 -12.50 -6.37 16.49
N VAL A 144 -11.96 -5.52 15.64
CA VAL A 144 -12.25 -4.08 15.62
C VAL A 144 -12.61 -3.65 14.21
N ASN A 145 -13.73 -2.95 14.05
CA ASN A 145 -14.08 -2.30 12.78
C ASN A 145 -13.74 -0.80 12.88
N VAL A 146 -12.64 -0.43 12.26
CA VAL A 146 -12.06 0.92 12.37
C VAL A 146 -13.01 2.00 11.84
N LEU A 147 -13.59 1.78 10.66
CA LEU A 147 -14.43 2.77 9.99
C LEU A 147 -15.78 2.97 10.69
N ARG A 148 -16.38 1.87 11.18
CA ARG A 148 -17.67 1.92 11.88
C ARG A 148 -17.53 2.23 13.37
N GLN A 149 -16.29 2.27 13.90
CA GLN A 149 -15.99 2.45 15.32
C GLN A 149 -16.72 1.44 16.22
N LYS A 150 -16.78 0.17 15.74
CA LYS A 150 -17.42 -0.94 16.45
C LYS A 150 -16.39 -1.99 16.83
N VAL A 151 -16.60 -2.61 17.97
CA VAL A 151 -15.70 -3.58 18.58
C VAL A 151 -16.49 -4.84 18.91
N LYS A 152 -15.99 -5.99 18.48
CA LYS A 152 -16.51 -7.29 18.91
C LYS A 152 -15.75 -7.74 20.13
N VAL A 153 -16.48 -7.92 21.21
CA VAL A 153 -15.97 -8.29 22.53
C VAL A 153 -16.48 -9.67 22.89
N LEU A 154 -15.55 -10.53 23.30
CA LEU A 154 -15.86 -11.81 23.89
C LEU A 154 -16.12 -11.62 25.38
N ILE A 155 -17.32 -11.88 25.81
CA ILE A 155 -17.78 -11.72 27.19
C ILE A 155 -17.91 -13.11 27.83
N ASP A 156 -17.40 -13.26 29.04
CA ASP A 156 -17.63 -14.46 29.86
C ASP A 156 -18.98 -14.30 30.58
N ALA A 157 -20.02 -14.95 30.06
CA ALA A 157 -21.35 -14.97 30.67
C ALA A 157 -21.58 -16.28 31.48
N GLY A 158 -20.75 -16.50 32.50
CA GLY A 158 -20.77 -17.73 33.30
C GLY A 158 -20.09 -18.90 32.60
N ASP A 159 -20.85 -19.92 32.20
CA ASP A 159 -20.30 -21.11 31.51
C ASP A 159 -20.16 -20.97 29.98
N GLU A 160 -20.74 -19.93 29.39
CA GLU A 160 -20.70 -19.70 27.95
C GLU A 160 -19.99 -18.38 27.61
N LYS A 161 -19.18 -18.45 26.52
CA LYS A 161 -18.53 -17.25 25.94
C LYS A 161 -19.40 -16.71 24.83
N GLU A 162 -19.90 -15.49 25.00
CA GLU A 162 -20.68 -14.79 23.99
C GLU A 162 -19.86 -13.74 23.27
N LEU A 163 -19.98 -13.69 21.94
CA LEU A 163 -19.42 -12.63 21.12
C LEU A 163 -20.48 -11.56 20.87
N ARG A 164 -20.29 -10.35 21.43
CA ARG A 164 -21.20 -9.21 21.24
C ARG A 164 -20.49 -8.05 20.57
N GLU A 165 -21.22 -7.30 19.75
CA GLU A 165 -20.73 -6.09 19.08
C GLU A 165 -21.19 -4.86 19.85
N TYR A 166 -20.24 -3.99 20.19
CA TYR A 166 -20.45 -2.74 20.91
C TYR A 166 -19.94 -1.54 20.13
N ASP A 167 -20.55 -0.38 20.31
CA ASP A 167 -19.96 0.89 19.90
C ASP A 167 -18.79 1.24 20.83
N VAL A 168 -17.76 1.86 20.29
CA VAL A 168 -16.59 2.26 21.08
C VAL A 168 -16.93 3.16 22.28
N ARG A 169 -18.02 3.93 22.17
CA ARG A 169 -18.52 4.84 23.20
C ARG A 169 -19.09 4.10 24.41
N GLU A 170 -19.50 2.86 24.22
CA GLU A 170 -20.08 1.97 25.24
C GLU A 170 -19.01 1.16 25.98
N LEU A 171 -17.74 1.34 25.64
CA LEU A 171 -16.63 0.60 26.21
C LEU A 171 -15.70 1.51 27.00
N LYS A 172 -15.32 1.05 28.19
CA LYS A 172 -14.28 1.66 29.02
C LYS A 172 -12.98 0.89 28.86
N PHE A 173 -11.96 1.55 28.30
CA PHE A 173 -10.62 1.01 28.09
C PHE A 173 -9.56 2.11 28.28
N LYS A 174 -8.28 1.74 28.38
CA LYS A 174 -7.17 2.70 28.47
C LYS A 174 -6.83 3.22 27.08
N PRO A 175 -6.94 4.55 26.81
CA PRO A 175 -6.62 5.09 25.50
C PRO A 175 -5.13 4.86 25.16
N LYS A 176 -4.86 4.55 23.90
CA LYS A 176 -3.49 4.44 23.37
C LYS A 176 -2.75 5.77 23.59
N ARG A 177 -1.63 5.75 24.30
CA ARG A 177 -0.73 6.90 24.32
C ARG A 177 -0.17 7.10 22.92
N ARG A 178 -0.46 8.24 22.30
CA ARG A 178 0.14 8.66 21.04
C ARG A 178 1.67 8.62 21.20
N LYS A 179 2.35 7.72 20.48
CA LYS A 179 3.79 7.85 20.28
C LYS A 179 3.96 9.01 19.31
N GLU A 180 4.29 10.18 19.86
CA GLU A 180 4.79 11.27 19.02
C GLU A 180 5.96 10.73 18.20
N LYS A 181 5.90 10.89 16.89
CA LYS A 181 7.04 10.61 15.99
C LYS A 181 8.13 11.63 16.35
N GLY A 182 8.84 11.38 17.46
CA GLY A 182 10.04 12.11 17.84
C GLY A 182 11.11 11.87 16.80
N GLY A 183 11.78 12.97 16.41
CA GLY A 183 12.84 13.01 15.44
C GLY A 183 13.97 12.02 15.69
N LYS A 184 14.67 11.74 14.60
CA LYS A 184 15.90 10.93 14.53
C LYS A 184 16.83 11.15 15.73
N GLY A 185 17.10 10.07 16.46
CA GLY A 185 18.19 9.95 17.40
C GLY A 185 18.73 8.53 17.32
N GLU A 186 19.98 8.41 16.91
CA GLU A 186 20.74 7.17 16.78
C GLU A 186 21.05 6.52 18.14
N LYS A 187 21.28 5.18 18.08
CA LYS A 187 22.01 4.28 19.02
C LYS A 187 21.24 3.85 20.28
N SER A 188 21.18 2.59 20.59
CA SER A 188 22.19 1.56 20.85
C SER A 188 21.54 0.21 21.20
N GLU A 189 22.18 -0.83 20.76
CA GLU A 189 22.36 -2.22 21.17
C GLU A 189 21.68 -2.81 22.42
N HIS A 190 21.35 -4.09 22.24
CA HIS A 190 21.22 -5.22 23.17
C HIS A 190 19.92 -5.43 23.96
N GLY A 191 19.35 -6.59 23.71
CA GLY A 191 18.35 -7.26 24.56
C GLY A 191 17.62 -8.40 23.84
N GLU A 192 18.24 -9.59 23.85
CA GLU A 192 17.62 -10.86 23.43
C GLU A 192 16.39 -11.21 24.29
N ARG A 193 15.43 -11.86 23.63
CA ARG A 193 14.49 -12.94 24.01
C ARG A 193 13.05 -12.58 23.68
N SER A 194 12.34 -13.37 23.00
CA SER A 194 11.93 -14.74 22.93
C SER A 194 10.95 -14.94 21.78
N GLU A 195 11.22 -15.92 20.97
CA GLU A 195 10.39 -16.37 19.87
C GLU A 195 9.09 -16.99 20.37
N LYS A 196 7.98 -16.48 19.82
CA LYS A 196 6.83 -17.29 19.41
C LYS A 196 6.03 -16.43 18.42
N GLY A 197 6.55 -16.27 17.20
CA GLY A 197 5.85 -15.63 16.11
C GLY A 197 4.86 -16.59 15.46
N SER A 198 3.62 -16.17 15.31
CA SER A 198 2.62 -16.86 14.52
C SER A 198 3.05 -16.92 13.04
N GLY A 199 2.54 -17.89 12.25
CA GLY A 199 2.89 -18.03 10.83
C GLY A 199 2.78 -16.74 10.01
N ALA A 200 1.87 -15.84 10.37
CA ALA A 200 1.70 -14.52 9.77
C ALA A 200 2.91 -13.59 9.89
N ASP A 201 3.68 -13.68 10.99
CA ASP A 201 4.89 -12.88 11.18
C ASP A 201 6.06 -13.37 10.31
N ARG A 202 6.03 -14.64 9.91
CA ARG A 202 7.03 -15.23 9.01
C ARG A 202 6.77 -14.80 7.56
N GLU A 203 5.53 -14.85 7.12
CA GLU A 203 5.11 -14.36 5.80
C GLU A 203 5.38 -12.85 5.64
N LEU A 204 5.15 -12.07 6.71
CA LEU A 204 5.44 -10.63 6.72
C LEU A 204 6.93 -10.35 6.50
N ARG A 205 7.82 -11.10 7.19
CA ARG A 205 9.27 -10.95 7.03
C ARG A 205 9.74 -11.36 5.63
N GLU A 206 9.13 -12.36 5.03
CA GLU A 206 9.43 -12.80 3.67
C GLU A 206 9.02 -11.74 2.64
N LEU A 207 7.84 -11.14 2.81
CA LEU A 207 7.36 -10.05 1.96
C LEU A 207 8.21 -8.77 2.10
N GLU A 208 8.59 -8.40 3.31
CA GLU A 208 9.51 -7.27 3.55
C GLU A 208 10.92 -7.52 2.97
N ALA A 209 11.37 -8.79 2.99
CA ALA A 209 12.65 -9.16 2.39
C ALA A 209 12.62 -9.10 0.86
N LEU A 210 11.47 -9.40 0.24
CA LEU A 210 11.26 -9.26 -1.20
C LEU A 210 11.22 -7.77 -1.60
N GLU A 211 10.52 -6.93 -0.87
CA GLU A 211 10.50 -5.48 -1.12
C GLU A 211 11.90 -4.84 -1.03
N LYS A 212 12.71 -5.28 -0.05
CA LYS A 212 14.10 -4.81 0.09
C LYS A 212 15.00 -5.26 -1.06
N LYS A 213 14.74 -6.42 -1.64
CA LYS A 213 15.49 -6.90 -2.82
C LYS A 213 15.11 -6.12 -4.07
N GLU A 214 13.82 -5.85 -4.29
CA GLU A 214 13.35 -5.04 -5.40
C GLU A 214 13.77 -3.57 -5.29
N GLY A 215 13.84 -3.03 -4.07
CA GLY A 215 14.32 -1.67 -3.81
C GLY A 215 15.82 -1.49 -4.05
N LYS A 216 16.65 -2.53 -3.82
CA LYS A 216 18.10 -2.47 -4.05
C LYS A 216 18.49 -2.60 -5.53
N SER A 217 17.71 -3.29 -6.33
CA SER A 217 18.01 -3.42 -7.77
C SER A 217 17.78 -2.13 -8.57
N LYS A 218 17.27 -1.07 -7.96
CA LYS A 218 17.00 0.23 -8.60
C LYS A 218 17.92 1.36 -8.17
N LEU A 219 18.89 1.11 -7.29
CA LEU A 219 19.83 2.13 -6.79
C LEU A 219 21.27 1.92 -7.29
N ASP A 220 21.54 0.83 -8.02
CA ASP A 220 22.87 0.50 -8.54
C ASP A 220 22.95 0.55 -10.07
N ASP A 221 22.05 1.28 -10.77
CA ASP A 221 22.14 1.59 -12.20
C ASP A 221 21.98 3.09 -12.48
#